data_71da4e84110be00e3e539548eb3e6cdb
#
_entry.id   71da4e84110be00e3e539548eb3e6cdb
#
_cell.length_a   1.000
_cell.length_b   1.000
_cell.length_c   1.000
_cell.angle_alpha   90.00
_cell.angle_beta   90.00
_cell.angle_gamma   90.00
#
_symmetry.space_group_name_H-M   'P 1'
#
loop_
_entity.id
_entity.type
_entity.pdbx_description
1 polymer ?
#
loop_
_entity_poly.entity_id
_entity_poly.type
_entity_poly.pdbx_seq_one_letter_code
_entity_poly.pdbx_strand_id
1 'polypeptide(L)'
;MFARSISFRLKPNSIAKFTKLIEDETLPLLRKQKGFQDEITLFVPGRRDAVGISFWDQKESAEAYISHGYPDVLKALRDVVEGTPQVRTYEVANSTFHKIAAHVSG
;
A
#
# COMPACT_ATOMS: atom_id res chain seq x y z
N MET A 1 8.09 11.57 6.70
CA MET A 1 7.35 10.72 5.75
C MET A 1 6.94 9.43 6.43
N PHE A 2 5.75 8.99 6.15
CA PHE A 2 5.15 7.82 6.78
C PHE A 2 4.91 6.73 5.73
N ALA A 3 5.16 5.47 6.08
CA ALA A 3 4.96 4.34 5.19
C ALA A 3 4.01 3.32 5.82
N ARG A 4 3.19 2.70 4.97
CA ARG A 4 2.27 1.65 5.39
C ARG A 4 2.43 0.47 4.45
N SER A 5 2.76 -0.69 5.01
CA SER A 5 2.83 -1.92 4.22
C SER A 5 1.61 -2.79 4.51
N ILE A 6 1.16 -3.47 3.47
CA ILE A 6 0.08 -4.44 3.59
C ILE A 6 0.50 -5.72 2.87
N SER A 7 0.49 -6.82 3.59
CA SER A 7 0.87 -8.12 3.05
C SER A 7 -0.38 -8.93 2.73
N PHE A 8 -0.42 -9.45 1.52
CA PHE A 8 -1.55 -10.25 1.02
C PHE A 8 -1.09 -11.65 0.69
N ARG A 9 -1.96 -12.63 0.92
CA ARG A 9 -1.82 -13.93 0.30
C ARG A 9 -2.84 -14.02 -0.84
N LEU A 10 -2.35 -14.30 -2.04
CA LEU A 10 -3.21 -14.35 -3.22
C LEU A 10 -3.79 -15.75 -3.42
N LYS A 11 -5.00 -15.81 -3.96
CA LYS A 11 -5.58 -17.07 -4.42
C LYS A 11 -4.75 -17.64 -5.56
N PRO A 12 -4.79 -18.98 -5.80
CA PRO A 12 -4.06 -19.57 -6.92
C PRO A 12 -4.40 -18.88 -8.24
N ASN A 13 -3.37 -18.69 -9.08
CA ASN A 13 -3.51 -18.11 -10.43
C ASN A 13 -4.14 -16.71 -10.45
N SER A 14 -3.93 -15.91 -9.41
CA SER A 14 -4.54 -14.58 -9.28
C SER A 14 -3.56 -13.42 -9.42
N ILE A 15 -2.27 -13.67 -9.69
CA ILE A 15 -1.27 -12.59 -9.76
C ILE A 15 -1.61 -11.56 -10.84
N ALA A 16 -1.95 -12.03 -12.06
CA ALA A 16 -2.27 -11.12 -13.15
C ALA A 16 -3.53 -10.30 -12.85
N LYS A 17 -4.57 -10.94 -12.31
CA LYS A 17 -5.81 -10.25 -11.95
C LYS A 17 -5.57 -9.25 -10.82
N PHE A 18 -4.79 -9.63 -9.82
CA PHE A 18 -4.42 -8.75 -8.70
C PHE A 18 -3.68 -7.51 -9.22
N THR A 19 -2.66 -7.70 -10.08
CA THR A 19 -1.90 -6.60 -10.65
C THR A 19 -2.81 -5.64 -11.40
N LYS A 20 -3.72 -6.17 -12.22
CA LYS A 20 -4.66 -5.34 -12.97
C LYS A 20 -5.61 -4.57 -12.05
N LEU A 21 -6.11 -5.19 -11.00
CA LEU A 21 -6.97 -4.52 -10.02
C LEU A 21 -6.23 -3.39 -9.29
N ILE A 22 -4.97 -3.61 -8.94
CA ILE A 22 -4.15 -2.56 -8.33
C ILE A 22 -4.02 -1.37 -9.31
N GLU A 23 -3.68 -1.63 -10.56
CA GLU A 23 -3.51 -0.58 -11.58
C GLU A 23 -4.82 0.16 -11.88
N ASP A 24 -5.91 -0.56 -12.04
CA ASP A 24 -7.17 0.02 -12.50
C ASP A 24 -8.03 0.61 -11.38
N GLU A 25 -7.92 0.08 -10.16
CA GLU A 25 -8.79 0.47 -9.05
C GLU A 25 -8.04 1.13 -7.90
N THR A 26 -6.97 0.52 -7.44
CA THR A 26 -6.26 0.98 -6.25
C THR A 26 -5.41 2.22 -6.49
N LEU A 27 -4.59 2.21 -7.53
CA LEU A 27 -3.71 3.35 -7.81
C LEU A 27 -4.48 4.63 -8.12
N PRO A 28 -5.55 4.61 -8.95
CA PRO A 28 -6.35 5.82 -9.14
C PRO A 28 -6.96 6.36 -7.86
N LEU A 29 -7.42 5.48 -6.97
CA LEU A 29 -7.97 5.87 -5.69
C LEU A 29 -6.90 6.49 -4.79
N LEU A 30 -5.73 5.88 -4.71
CA LEU A 30 -4.61 6.40 -3.91
C LEU A 30 -4.17 7.78 -4.39
N ARG A 31 -4.08 7.98 -5.71
CA ARG A 31 -3.66 9.27 -6.28
C ARG A 31 -4.58 10.43 -5.90
N LYS A 32 -5.83 10.16 -5.54
CA LYS A 32 -6.79 11.17 -5.09
C LYS A 32 -6.67 11.49 -3.62
N GLN A 33 -5.90 10.73 -2.86
CA GLN A 33 -5.80 10.93 -1.42
C GLN A 33 -4.84 12.05 -1.08
N LYS A 34 -5.25 12.92 -0.16
CA LYS A 34 -4.38 13.99 0.31
C LYS A 34 -3.14 13.41 0.99
N GLY A 35 -1.98 13.91 0.60
CA GLY A 35 -0.72 13.50 1.21
C GLY A 35 -0.12 12.21 0.68
N PHE A 36 -0.80 11.54 -0.26
CA PHE A 36 -0.24 10.37 -0.92
C PHE A 36 0.99 10.75 -1.73
N GLN A 37 2.07 9.98 -1.60
CA GLN A 37 3.33 10.23 -2.30
C GLN A 37 3.60 9.16 -3.36
N ASP A 38 3.71 7.91 -2.95
CA ASP A 38 4.07 6.80 -3.83
C ASP A 38 3.52 5.48 -3.33
N GLU A 39 3.52 4.49 -4.23
CA GLU A 39 3.16 3.12 -3.91
C GLU A 39 4.07 2.18 -4.70
N ILE A 40 4.50 1.09 -4.09
CA ILE A 40 5.13 -0.02 -4.78
C ILE A 40 4.43 -1.31 -4.39
N THR A 41 4.29 -2.21 -5.37
CA THR A 41 3.75 -3.55 -5.14
C THR A 41 4.83 -4.56 -5.45
N LEU A 42 5.08 -5.47 -4.53
CA LEU A 42 6.13 -6.47 -4.62
C LEU A 42 5.53 -7.87 -4.55
N PHE A 43 6.11 -8.79 -5.30
CA PHE A 43 5.74 -10.21 -5.23
C PHE A 43 6.94 -11.03 -4.75
N VAL A 44 6.67 -12.04 -3.94
CA VAL A 44 7.70 -13.02 -3.60
C VAL A 44 7.79 -14.02 -4.76
N PRO A 45 8.95 -14.14 -5.45
CA PRO A 45 9.07 -15.04 -6.59
C PRO A 45 8.69 -16.47 -6.25
N GLY A 46 7.86 -17.07 -7.11
CA GLY A 46 7.43 -18.46 -6.94
C GLY A 46 6.41 -18.69 -5.83
N ARG A 47 5.90 -17.63 -5.20
CA ARG A 47 4.92 -17.73 -4.12
C ARG A 47 3.69 -16.89 -4.44
N ARG A 48 2.65 -17.07 -3.60
CA ARG A 48 1.39 -16.31 -3.73
C ARG A 48 1.33 -15.17 -2.72
N ASP A 49 2.49 -14.61 -2.38
CA ASP A 49 2.59 -13.54 -1.39
C ASP A 49 2.89 -12.22 -2.11
N ALA A 50 2.15 -11.18 -1.78
CA ALA A 50 2.34 -9.84 -2.30
C ALA A 50 2.40 -8.84 -1.16
N VAL A 51 3.17 -7.77 -1.37
CA VAL A 51 3.26 -6.67 -0.40
C VAL A 51 3.04 -5.36 -1.16
N GLY A 52 2.09 -4.56 -0.69
CA GLY A 52 1.91 -3.19 -1.16
C GLY A 52 2.46 -2.23 -0.12
N ILE A 53 3.29 -1.29 -0.55
CA ILE A 53 3.83 -0.27 0.36
C ILE A 53 3.40 1.08 -0.18
N SER A 54 2.69 1.85 0.65
CA SER A 54 2.28 3.20 0.33
C SER A 54 3.06 4.20 1.19
N PHE A 55 3.41 5.34 0.57
CA PHE A 55 4.18 6.39 1.22
C PHE A 55 3.34 7.65 1.32
N TRP A 56 3.39 8.31 2.45
CA TRP A 56 2.54 9.44 2.80
C TRP A 56 3.37 10.58 3.37
N ASP A 57 2.94 11.81 3.16
CA ASP A 57 3.61 12.97 3.71
C ASP A 57 3.66 12.92 5.24
N GLN A 58 2.58 12.44 5.86
CA GLN A 58 2.48 12.33 7.31
C GLN A 58 1.49 11.24 7.72
N LYS A 59 1.57 10.83 8.96
CA LYS A 59 0.73 9.77 9.53
C LYS A 59 -0.77 10.07 9.39
N GLU A 60 -1.17 11.31 9.60
CA GLU A 60 -2.57 11.72 9.57
C GLU A 60 -3.18 11.53 8.19
N SER A 61 -2.40 11.72 7.14
CA SER A 61 -2.86 11.48 5.75
C SER A 61 -3.13 10.00 5.52
N ALA A 62 -2.25 9.13 6.01
CA ALA A 62 -2.45 7.69 5.93
C ALA A 62 -3.69 7.25 6.73
N GLU A 63 -3.88 7.80 7.92
CA GLU A 63 -5.05 7.49 8.75
C GLU A 63 -6.36 7.92 8.08
N ALA A 64 -6.38 9.08 7.44
CA ALA A 64 -7.55 9.53 6.68
C ALA A 64 -7.86 8.57 5.53
N TYR A 65 -6.85 8.10 4.81
CA TYR A 65 -7.02 7.10 3.77
C TYR A 65 -7.59 5.80 4.34
N ILE A 66 -7.07 5.33 5.46
CA ILE A 66 -7.55 4.09 6.10
C ILE A 66 -9.04 4.17 6.40
N SER A 67 -9.51 5.33 6.83
CA SER A 67 -10.93 5.53 7.17
C SER A 67 -11.82 5.66 5.93
N HIS A 68 -11.35 6.28 4.85
CA HIS A 68 -12.20 6.68 3.73
C HIS A 68 -11.98 5.89 2.44
N GLY A 69 -10.74 5.49 2.14
CA GLY A 69 -10.42 4.84 0.88
C GLY A 69 -10.08 3.36 0.98
N TYR A 70 -9.41 2.96 2.04
CA TYR A 70 -8.96 1.59 2.22
C TYR A 70 -10.08 0.54 2.20
N PRO A 71 -11.25 0.78 2.80
CA PRO A 71 -12.35 -0.19 2.71
C PRO A 71 -12.74 -0.53 1.26
N ASP A 72 -12.70 0.44 0.37
CA ASP A 72 -12.99 0.21 -1.06
C ASP A 72 -11.89 -0.61 -1.73
N VAL A 73 -10.64 -0.41 -1.34
CA VAL A 73 -9.51 -1.22 -1.83
C VAL A 73 -9.69 -2.69 -1.42
N LEU A 74 -10.00 -2.94 -0.16
CA LEU A 74 -10.24 -4.31 0.33
C LEU A 74 -11.40 -4.97 -0.40
N LYS A 75 -12.47 -4.21 -0.64
CA LYS A 75 -13.63 -4.72 -1.38
C LYS A 75 -13.26 -5.08 -2.81
N ALA A 76 -12.48 -4.25 -3.49
CA ALA A 76 -12.04 -4.51 -4.86
C ALA A 76 -11.15 -5.75 -4.96
N LEU A 77 -10.33 -6.02 -3.94
CA LEU A 77 -9.37 -7.13 -3.94
C LEU A 77 -9.92 -8.43 -3.33
N ARG A 78 -11.14 -8.41 -2.81
CA ARG A 78 -11.71 -9.55 -2.08
C ARG A 78 -11.66 -10.87 -2.84
N ASP A 79 -11.87 -10.85 -4.16
CA ASP A 79 -11.97 -12.07 -4.96
C ASP A 79 -10.60 -12.68 -5.29
N VAL A 80 -9.51 -11.96 -5.05
CA VAL A 80 -8.15 -12.43 -5.39
C VAL A 80 -7.27 -12.65 -4.17
N VAL A 81 -7.73 -12.30 -2.97
CA VAL A 81 -6.96 -12.37 -1.72
C VAL A 81 -7.54 -13.46 -0.82
N GLU A 82 -6.66 -14.25 -0.20
CA GLU A 82 -7.01 -15.23 0.83
C GLU A 82 -6.70 -14.66 2.21
N GLY A 83 -7.58 -14.96 3.18
CA GLY A 83 -7.34 -14.61 4.57
C GLY A 83 -7.36 -13.11 4.82
N THR A 84 -6.83 -12.73 5.97
CA THR A 84 -6.79 -11.34 6.41
C THR A 84 -5.44 -10.72 6.09
N PRO A 85 -5.40 -9.59 5.35
CA PRO A 85 -4.15 -8.88 5.10
C PRO A 85 -3.48 -8.43 6.41
N GLN A 86 -2.14 -8.43 6.40
CA GLN A 86 -1.34 -7.99 7.52
C GLN A 86 -0.83 -6.58 7.25
N VAL A 87 -1.03 -5.67 8.18
CA VAL A 87 -0.65 -4.26 8.03
C VAL A 87 0.46 -3.91 9.00
N ARG A 88 1.47 -3.17 8.51
CA ARG A 88 2.53 -2.59 9.31
C ARG A 88 2.72 -1.13 8.92
N THR A 89 3.13 -0.31 9.88
CA THR A 89 3.38 1.11 9.66
C THR A 89 4.79 1.46 10.10
N TYR A 90 5.37 2.47 9.44
CA TYR A 90 6.76 2.84 9.64
C TYR A 90 6.93 4.36 9.50
N GLU A 91 7.87 4.91 10.26
CA GLU A 91 8.45 6.21 9.94
C GLU A 91 9.57 5.97 8.94
N VAL A 92 9.64 6.75 7.87
CA VAL A 92 10.70 6.63 6.89
C VAL A 92 11.94 7.40 7.40
N ALA A 93 13.03 6.67 7.64
CA ALA A 93 14.27 7.27 8.13
C ALA A 93 15.00 8.03 7.04
N ASN A 94 15.07 7.44 5.83
CA ASN A 94 15.71 8.07 4.67
C ASN A 94 15.18 7.43 3.39
N SER A 95 15.44 8.07 2.25
CA SER A 95 15.02 7.56 0.94
C SER A 95 15.90 8.17 -0.14
N THR A 96 16.14 7.40 -1.21
CA THR A 96 16.85 7.92 -2.38
C THR A 96 15.91 8.50 -3.42
N PHE A 97 14.62 8.22 -3.34
CA PHE A 97 13.64 8.77 -4.29
C PHE A 97 12.68 9.79 -3.67
N HIS A 98 12.76 10.05 -2.39
CA HIS A 98 12.03 11.12 -1.74
C HIS A 98 12.97 12.00 -0.93
N LYS A 99 12.74 13.30 -0.99
CA LYS A 99 13.45 14.23 -0.13
C LYS A 99 12.74 14.26 1.22
N ILE A 100 13.40 13.71 2.21
CA ILE A 100 12.86 13.63 3.57
C ILE A 100 13.45 14.78 4.37
N ALA A 101 12.61 15.51 5.11
CA ALA A 101 13.07 16.58 5.99
C ALA A 101 14.09 16.01 6.97
N ALA A 102 15.27 16.64 6.99
CA ALA A 102 16.39 16.18 7.79
C ALA A 102 16.24 16.58 9.25
N HIS A 103 15.15 16.20 9.87
CA HIS A 103 15.09 16.36 11.30
C HIS A 103 14.95 14.95 11.89
N VAL A 104 15.77 14.70 12.83
CA VAL A 104 15.68 13.46 13.58
C VAL A 104 15.13 13.85 14.93
N SER A 105 13.91 13.46 15.16
CA SER A 105 13.33 13.64 16.47
C SER A 105 13.81 12.51 17.37
N GLY A 106 14.66 12.83 18.24
CA GLY A 106 15.12 11.93 19.28
C GLY A 106 16.12 10.92 18.86
#